data_db75dcc66f24135cbb47eb3638a68af7
#
_entry.id   db75dcc66f24135cbb47eb3638a68af7
#
_cell.length_a   1.000
_cell.length_b   1.000
_cell.length_c   1.000
_cell.angle_alpha   90.00
_cell.angle_beta   90.00
_cell.angle_gamma   90.00
#
_symmetry.space_group_name_H-M   'P 1'
#
loop_
_entity.id
_entity.type
_entity.pdbx_description
1 polymer ?
#
loop_
_entity_poly.entity_id
_entity_poly.type
_entity_poly.pdbx_seq_one_letter_code
_entity_poly.pdbx_strand_id
1 'polypeptide(L)'
;MNEFKYLGKKVNKPSKQLDTFPKPKNITHVMFEGEELTCLCPVTGQPDFNTVVIEFEPDKLCLESKSLKLYLWSFREEAVFAEGLADIIVSDLFKALKPFGCKVTLMQNIRGGLQLTAVAEKKR
;
A
#
# COMPACT_ATOMS: atom_id res chain seq x y z
N MET A 1 23.78 -0.97 -1.38
CA MET A 1 22.57 -1.27 -2.14
C MET A 1 21.75 -2.30 -1.38
N ASN A 2 20.43 -2.11 -1.30
CA ASN A 2 19.56 -3.08 -0.65
C ASN A 2 19.40 -4.32 -1.52
N GLU A 3 19.37 -5.48 -0.88
CA GLU A 3 18.99 -6.70 -1.56
C GLU A 3 17.47 -6.77 -1.69
N PHE A 4 16.99 -7.15 -2.87
CA PHE A 4 15.57 -7.38 -3.10
C PHE A 4 15.23 -8.84 -2.79
N LYS A 5 14.18 -9.04 -2.00
CA LYS A 5 13.73 -10.38 -1.66
C LYS A 5 13.00 -11.04 -2.84
N TYR A 6 12.24 -10.27 -3.61
CA TYR A 6 11.36 -10.83 -4.63
C TYR A 6 11.69 -10.45 -6.06
N LEU A 7 12.35 -9.31 -6.28
CA LEU A 7 12.66 -8.85 -7.63
C LEU A 7 13.55 -9.87 -8.35
N GLY A 8 13.16 -10.23 -9.57
CA GLY A 8 13.85 -11.23 -10.36
C GLY A 8 13.52 -12.68 -10.00
N LYS A 9 12.68 -12.90 -8.99
CA LYS A 9 12.25 -14.23 -8.55
C LYS A 9 10.80 -14.49 -8.96
N LYS A 10 10.48 -15.76 -9.23
CA LYS A 10 9.10 -16.16 -9.49
C LYS A 10 8.42 -16.39 -8.14
N VAL A 11 7.41 -15.55 -7.83
CA VAL A 11 6.65 -15.62 -6.59
C VAL A 11 5.17 -15.65 -6.91
N ASN A 12 4.46 -16.63 -6.37
CA ASN A 12 3.04 -16.86 -6.64
C ASN A 12 2.17 -16.85 -5.38
N LYS A 13 2.60 -16.16 -4.34
CA LYS A 13 1.83 -16.02 -3.09
C LYS A 13 2.06 -14.64 -2.49
N PRO A 14 1.09 -14.13 -1.70
CA PRO A 14 1.22 -12.81 -1.07
C PRO A 14 2.30 -12.77 0.01
N SER A 15 2.76 -11.55 0.31
CA SER A 15 3.78 -11.32 1.34
C SER A 15 3.64 -9.91 1.90
N LYS A 16 3.81 -9.76 3.20
CA LYS A 16 3.84 -8.45 3.87
C LYS A 16 5.21 -7.76 3.79
N GLN A 17 6.20 -8.42 3.18
CA GLN A 17 7.54 -7.84 3.04
C GLN A 17 7.56 -6.72 2.01
N LEU A 18 8.00 -5.53 2.43
CA LEU A 18 8.21 -4.38 1.55
C LEU A 18 9.70 -4.21 1.30
N ASP A 19 10.10 -4.34 0.06
CA ASP A 19 11.50 -4.14 -0.35
C ASP A 19 11.73 -2.68 -0.72
N THR A 20 12.92 -2.20 -0.43
CA THR A 20 13.30 -0.81 -0.68
C THR A 20 14.64 -0.77 -1.40
N PHE A 21 14.92 0.37 -2.03
CA PHE A 21 16.20 0.61 -2.69
C PHE A 21 16.62 2.06 -2.49
N PRO A 22 17.92 2.39 -2.65
CA PRO A 22 18.39 3.75 -2.45
C PRO A 22 17.72 4.74 -3.41
N LYS A 23 17.25 5.83 -2.86
CA LYS A 23 16.61 6.89 -3.65
C LYS A 23 17.59 7.49 -4.67
N PRO A 24 17.23 7.58 -5.95
CA PRO A 24 17.99 8.40 -6.89
C PRO A 24 18.00 9.86 -6.44
N LYS A 25 19.10 10.55 -6.70
CA LYS A 25 19.41 11.87 -6.13
C LYS A 25 18.29 12.90 -6.31
N ASN A 26 17.68 12.94 -7.48
CA ASN A 26 16.75 14.01 -7.83
C ASN A 26 15.27 13.65 -7.67
N ILE A 27 14.98 12.49 -7.10
CA ILE A 27 13.59 12.08 -6.85
C ILE A 27 13.11 12.75 -5.57
N THR A 28 12.01 13.50 -5.67
CA THR A 28 11.41 14.23 -4.55
C THR A 28 10.03 13.71 -4.16
N HIS A 29 9.37 12.99 -5.05
CA HIS A 29 8.01 12.50 -4.81
C HIS A 29 7.79 11.23 -5.62
N VAL A 30 7.15 10.23 -5.01
CA VAL A 30 6.81 8.97 -5.66
C VAL A 30 5.33 8.70 -5.43
N MET A 31 4.65 8.26 -6.48
CA MET A 31 3.23 7.90 -6.41
C MET A 31 3.01 6.55 -7.08
N PHE A 32 2.26 5.69 -6.39
CA PHE A 32 1.72 4.45 -6.95
C PHE A 32 0.20 4.54 -6.98
N GLU A 33 -0.39 4.06 -8.05
CA GLU A 33 -1.84 3.94 -8.18
C GLU A 33 -2.16 2.50 -8.53
N GLY A 34 -3.07 1.88 -7.77
CA GLY A 34 -3.44 0.49 -7.98
C GLY A 34 -4.94 0.28 -7.87
N GLU A 35 -5.49 -0.56 -8.76
CA GLU A 35 -6.91 -0.87 -8.78
C GLU A 35 -7.23 -2.23 -8.16
N GLU A 36 -6.22 -2.99 -7.76
CA GLU A 36 -6.37 -4.36 -7.29
C GLU A 36 -6.03 -4.50 -5.80
N LEU A 37 -6.68 -3.71 -4.97
CA LEU A 37 -6.59 -3.88 -3.52
C LEU A 37 -7.91 -4.44 -3.01
N THR A 38 -7.92 -5.70 -2.62
CA THR A 38 -9.11 -6.38 -2.12
C THR A 38 -8.95 -6.76 -0.66
N CYS A 39 -10.06 -6.75 0.07
CA CYS A 39 -10.14 -7.22 1.44
C CYS A 39 -11.55 -7.76 1.67
N LEU A 40 -11.84 -8.20 2.88
CA LEU A 40 -13.17 -8.71 3.22
C LEU A 40 -13.90 -7.71 4.12
N CYS A 41 -15.20 -7.59 3.91
CA CYS A 41 -16.05 -6.80 4.79
C CYS A 41 -16.14 -7.49 6.16
N PRO A 42 -15.82 -6.80 7.27
CA PRO A 42 -15.89 -7.42 8.60
C PRO A 42 -17.30 -7.83 9.02
N VAL A 43 -18.33 -7.25 8.40
CA VAL A 43 -19.72 -7.53 8.77
C VAL A 43 -20.29 -8.68 7.95
N THR A 44 -20.07 -8.69 6.62
CA THR A 44 -20.69 -9.66 5.73
C THR A 44 -19.77 -10.77 5.25
N GLY A 45 -18.45 -10.59 5.37
CA GLY A 45 -17.47 -11.50 4.80
C GLY A 45 -17.33 -11.44 3.28
N GLN A 46 -18.06 -10.52 2.64
CA GLN A 46 -17.98 -10.34 1.19
C GLN A 46 -16.72 -9.59 0.81
N PRO A 47 -16.19 -9.82 -0.41
CA PRO A 47 -15.00 -9.09 -0.87
C PRO A 47 -15.33 -7.62 -1.13
N ASP A 48 -14.46 -6.74 -0.66
CA ASP A 48 -14.46 -5.32 -0.97
C ASP A 48 -13.34 -5.02 -1.95
N PHE A 49 -13.65 -4.25 -2.99
CA PHE A 49 -12.71 -3.89 -4.05
C PHE A 49 -12.35 -2.42 -3.93
N ASN A 50 -11.07 -2.11 -3.90
CA ASN A 50 -10.58 -0.76 -3.64
C ASN A 50 -9.56 -0.34 -4.69
N THR A 51 -9.54 0.96 -4.98
CA THR A 51 -8.43 1.62 -5.64
C THR A 51 -7.60 2.29 -4.57
N VAL A 52 -6.29 2.20 -4.67
CA VAL A 52 -5.38 2.80 -3.71
C VAL A 52 -4.41 3.74 -4.41
N VAL A 53 -4.18 4.91 -3.82
CA VAL A 53 -3.12 5.83 -4.23
C VAL A 53 -2.16 5.97 -3.06
N ILE A 54 -0.90 5.65 -3.30
CA ILE A 54 0.17 5.74 -2.32
C ILE A 54 1.13 6.82 -2.76
N GLU A 55 1.38 7.80 -1.91
CA GLU A 55 2.29 8.90 -2.20
C GLU A 55 3.27 9.06 -1.05
N PHE A 56 4.53 9.29 -1.36
CA PHE A 56 5.50 9.60 -0.32
C PHE A 56 6.61 10.52 -0.82
N GLU A 57 7.19 11.25 0.11
CA GLU A 57 8.34 12.11 -0.13
C GLU A 57 9.57 11.40 0.42
N PRO A 58 10.35 10.74 -0.44
CA PRO A 58 11.45 9.89 0.04
C PRO A 58 12.59 10.72 0.62
N ASP A 59 13.14 10.23 1.73
CA ASP A 59 14.40 10.74 2.28
C ASP A 59 15.58 9.96 1.67
N LYS A 60 15.70 8.69 2.00
CA LYS A 60 16.82 7.85 1.54
C LYS A 60 16.40 6.64 0.74
N LEU A 61 15.14 6.21 0.87
CA LEU A 61 14.66 4.95 0.32
C LEU A 61 13.46 5.15 -0.58
N CYS A 62 13.44 4.40 -1.69
CA CYS A 62 12.27 4.23 -2.54
C CYS A 62 11.72 2.82 -2.40
N LEU A 63 10.44 2.67 -2.72
CA LEU A 63 9.71 1.40 -2.59
C LEU A 63 9.82 0.60 -3.89
N GLU A 64 10.15 -0.69 -3.75
CA GLU A 64 10.23 -1.59 -4.89
C GLU A 64 8.81 -2.09 -5.25
N SER A 65 8.43 -1.98 -6.52
CA SER A 65 7.05 -2.18 -6.96
C SER A 65 6.56 -3.61 -6.91
N LYS A 66 7.41 -4.61 -7.15
CA LYS A 66 6.98 -6.01 -7.09
C LYS A 66 6.59 -6.42 -5.67
N SER A 67 7.39 -6.03 -4.69
CA SER A 67 7.06 -6.30 -3.30
C SER A 67 5.78 -5.59 -2.88
N LEU A 68 5.53 -4.38 -3.41
CA LEU A 68 4.28 -3.67 -3.15
C LEU A 68 3.08 -4.45 -3.69
N LYS A 69 3.18 -5.03 -4.89
CA LYS A 69 2.09 -5.84 -5.45
C LYS A 69 1.76 -7.03 -4.55
N LEU A 70 2.77 -7.72 -4.05
CA LEU A 70 2.58 -8.85 -3.15
C LEU A 70 2.00 -8.42 -1.81
N TYR A 71 2.44 -7.27 -1.32
CA TYR A 71 1.94 -6.67 -0.09
C TYR A 71 0.45 -6.34 -0.19
N LEU A 72 0.03 -5.66 -1.26
CA LEU A 72 -1.38 -5.31 -1.46
C LEU A 72 -2.24 -6.57 -1.60
N TRP A 73 -1.74 -7.59 -2.31
CA TRP A 73 -2.41 -8.88 -2.43
C TRP A 73 -2.60 -9.54 -1.06
N SER A 74 -1.71 -9.33 -0.11
CA SER A 74 -1.76 -9.98 1.20
C SER A 74 -3.01 -9.64 2.02
N PHE A 75 -3.75 -8.58 1.66
CA PHE A 75 -4.97 -8.19 2.38
C PHE A 75 -6.23 -8.91 1.89
N ARG A 76 -6.12 -9.69 0.83
CA ARG A 76 -7.26 -10.30 0.16
C ARG A 76 -8.20 -11.08 1.08
N GLU A 77 -7.65 -11.79 2.06
CA GLU A 77 -8.42 -12.60 3.00
C GLU A 77 -8.61 -11.94 4.37
N GLU A 78 -8.18 -10.69 4.52
CA GLU A 78 -8.28 -9.98 5.80
C GLU A 78 -9.57 -9.18 5.89
N ALA A 79 -10.29 -9.35 7.00
CA ALA A 79 -11.51 -8.61 7.27
C ALA A 79 -11.15 -7.26 7.92
N VAL A 80 -11.31 -6.17 7.18
CA VAL A 80 -10.92 -4.85 7.65
C VAL A 80 -11.77 -3.78 6.93
N PHE A 81 -12.18 -2.74 7.67
CA PHE A 81 -12.82 -1.59 7.07
C PHE A 81 -11.81 -0.73 6.30
N ALA A 82 -12.30 0.03 5.33
CA ALA A 82 -11.44 0.86 4.47
C ALA A 82 -10.57 1.82 5.29
N GLU A 83 -11.13 2.45 6.31
CA GLU A 83 -10.37 3.37 7.18
C GLU A 83 -9.23 2.67 7.91
N GLY A 84 -9.50 1.48 8.44
CA GLY A 84 -8.48 0.66 9.09
C GLY A 84 -7.41 0.19 8.12
N LEU A 85 -7.80 -0.18 6.92
CA LEU A 85 -6.86 -0.64 5.90
C LEU A 85 -5.92 0.49 5.47
N ALA A 86 -6.46 1.70 5.25
CA ALA A 86 -5.63 2.87 4.92
C ALA A 86 -4.63 3.18 6.03
N ASP A 87 -5.06 3.09 7.28
CA ASP A 87 -4.20 3.32 8.45
C ASP A 87 -3.08 2.28 8.55
N ILE A 88 -3.39 1.01 8.33
CA ILE A 88 -2.39 -0.06 8.34
C ILE A 88 -1.36 0.17 7.25
N ILE A 89 -1.81 0.47 6.03
CA ILE A 89 -0.91 0.64 4.89
C ILE A 89 0.03 1.83 5.10
N VAL A 90 -0.49 2.99 5.52
CA VAL A 90 0.36 4.17 5.74
C VAL A 90 1.38 3.91 6.84
N SER A 91 1.00 3.17 7.88
CA SER A 91 1.89 2.84 8.98
C SER A 91 3.01 1.90 8.55
N ASP A 92 2.67 0.87 7.78
CA ASP A 92 3.66 -0.09 7.26
C ASP A 92 4.65 0.58 6.31
N LEU A 93 4.14 1.44 5.42
CA LEU A 93 4.98 2.17 4.47
C LEU A 93 5.90 3.16 5.18
N PHE A 94 5.37 3.88 6.15
CA PHE A 94 6.17 4.86 6.91
C PHE A 94 7.31 4.17 7.65
N LYS A 95 7.04 3.01 8.24
CA LYS A 95 8.05 2.22 8.94
C LYS A 95 9.14 1.70 7.99
N ALA A 96 8.75 1.21 6.82
CA ALA A 96 9.68 0.64 5.85
C ALA A 96 10.54 1.70 5.16
N LEU A 97 9.96 2.83 4.80
CA LEU A 97 10.59 3.86 3.97
C LEU A 97 11.25 4.97 4.78
N LYS A 98 10.75 5.25 5.97
CA LYS A 98 11.17 6.39 6.80
C LYS A 98 11.20 7.70 5.99
N PRO A 99 10.10 8.02 5.29
CA PRO A 99 10.05 9.18 4.41
C PRO A 99 9.83 10.47 5.21
N PHE A 100 9.89 11.62 4.55
CA PHE A 100 9.47 12.88 5.16
C PHE A 100 7.97 12.88 5.40
N GLY A 101 7.20 12.33 4.48
CA GLY A 101 5.77 12.16 4.61
C GLY A 101 5.26 11.04 3.73
N CYS A 102 4.13 10.45 4.11
CA CYS A 102 3.45 9.39 3.36
C CYS A 102 1.95 9.58 3.47
N LYS A 103 1.25 9.39 2.36
CA LYS A 103 -0.20 9.52 2.28
C LYS A 103 -0.77 8.33 1.52
N VAL A 104 -1.82 7.74 2.07
CA VAL A 104 -2.56 6.66 1.43
C VAL A 104 -4.00 7.10 1.25
N THR A 105 -4.47 7.11 0.01
CA THR A 105 -5.86 7.38 -0.33
C THR A 105 -6.47 6.09 -0.84
N LEU A 106 -7.53 5.64 -0.20
CA LEU A 106 -8.18 4.40 -0.53
C LEU A 106 -9.62 4.68 -0.91
N MET A 107 -10.01 4.29 -2.12
CA MET A 107 -11.36 4.49 -2.63
C MET A 107 -12.01 3.13 -2.80
N GLN A 108 -13.02 2.85 -1.96
CA GLN A 108 -13.77 1.60 -2.04
C GLN A 108 -14.86 1.72 -3.10
N ASN A 109 -15.07 0.66 -3.87
CA ASN A 109 -16.10 0.65 -4.91
C ASN A 109 -17.49 0.90 -4.30
N ILE A 110 -18.36 1.52 -5.08
CA ILE A 110 -19.71 1.89 -4.65
C ILE A 110 -20.49 0.67 -4.18
N ARG A 111 -21.08 0.79 -3.00
CA ARG A 111 -21.97 -0.20 -2.41
C ARG A 111 -23.15 0.51 -1.77
N GLY A 112 -24.35 0.02 -2.04
CA GLY A 112 -25.57 0.64 -1.51
C GLY A 112 -25.69 2.11 -1.90
N GLY A 113 -25.16 2.49 -3.06
CA GLY A 113 -25.18 3.87 -3.53
C GLY A 113 -24.13 4.79 -2.92
N LEU A 114 -23.27 4.27 -2.02
CA LEU A 114 -22.24 5.07 -1.37
C LEU A 114 -20.84 4.68 -1.86
N GLN A 115 -20.02 5.70 -2.11
CA GLN A 115 -18.59 5.53 -2.35
C GLN A 115 -17.83 6.09 -1.15
N LEU A 116 -16.95 5.26 -0.57
CA LEU A 116 -16.13 5.65 0.57
C LEU A 116 -14.72 5.95 0.11
N THR A 117 -14.21 7.10 0.53
CA THR A 117 -12.78 7.44 0.36
C THR A 117 -12.19 7.69 1.74
N ALA A 118 -11.14 6.95 2.06
CA ALA A 118 -10.40 7.12 3.31
C ALA A 118 -9.00 7.59 3.01
N VAL A 119 -8.53 8.60 3.74
CA VAL A 119 -7.18 9.16 3.57
C VAL A 119 -6.44 9.04 4.89
N ALA A 120 -5.26 8.43 4.85
CA ALA A 120 -4.38 8.32 6.00
C ALA A 120 -3.04 8.96 5.69
N GLU A 121 -2.51 9.75 6.60
CA GLU A 121 -1.23 10.44 6.43
C GLU A 121 -0.34 10.26 7.65
N LYS A 122 0.97 10.14 7.41
CA LYS A 122 2.00 10.20 8.45
C LYS A 122 3.14 11.11 7.98
N LYS A 123 3.58 11.98 8.86
CA LYS A 123 4.71 12.89 8.61
C LYS A 123 5.69 12.80 9.78
N ARG A 124 6.93 13.15 9.52
CA ARG A 124 7.93 13.30 10.59
C ARG A 124 7.57 14.41 11.55
#